data_77a3bbf765756b0da9f575ffa92662e4
#
_entry.id   77a3bbf765756b0da9f575ffa92662e4
#
_cell.length_a   1.000
_cell.length_b   1.000
_cell.length_c   1.000
_cell.angle_alpha   90.00
_cell.angle_beta   90.00
_cell.angle_gamma   90.00
#
_symmetry.space_group_name_H-M   'P 1'
#
loop_
_entity.id
_entity.type
_entity.pdbx_description
1 polymer ?
#
loop_
_entity_poly.entity_id
_entity_poly.type
_entity_poly.pdbx_seq_one_letter_code
_entity_poly.pdbx_strand_id
1 'polypeptide(L)'
;MTILMATDKPAERPQPKRSRKERREDSIEQILDAAEYLFSKHGIYGVTLKDVAQRVGVHTSLMHYYFADKQALFVEVFERRATVTRARRIEALDAYERACDGRPTVEGALHAFLDTDLDLYISGGEGWRNWGALGGQLSNTDYGAELMDKHFDPVVMRLIDLLRRAMPDMAEEDIFWGYHFVTGSLLLTLARTGRIDKLSNGLCHSDDFEAVKARMARFMAAGFREFAATSGAKDSEG
;
A
#
# COMPACT_ATOMS: atom_id res chain seq x y z
N MET A 1 -34.45 30.87 54.96
CA MET A 1 -33.66 31.81 54.11
C MET A 1 -32.60 30.98 53.39
N THR A 2 -32.99 30.46 52.23
CA THR A 2 -32.17 29.49 51.44
C THR A 2 -31.42 30.24 50.35
N ILE A 3 -30.11 30.28 50.44
CA ILE A 3 -29.24 30.94 49.44
C ILE A 3 -29.04 29.95 48.31
N LEU A 4 -29.57 30.26 47.13
CA LEU A 4 -29.23 29.57 45.88
C LEU A 4 -27.81 29.98 45.47
N MET A 5 -26.88 29.02 45.47
CA MET A 5 -25.57 29.18 44.82
C MET A 5 -25.75 29.01 43.30
N ALA A 6 -25.53 30.08 42.55
CA ALA A 6 -25.43 30.04 41.12
C ALA A 6 -24.12 29.36 40.71
N THR A 7 -24.19 28.22 40.00
CA THR A 7 -23.02 27.57 39.39
C THR A 7 -22.64 28.33 38.13
N ASP A 8 -21.56 29.07 38.24
CA ASP A 8 -20.93 29.75 37.13
C ASP A 8 -20.31 28.71 36.15
N LYS A 9 -20.92 28.58 34.97
CA LYS A 9 -20.44 27.69 33.90
C LYS A 9 -19.27 28.35 33.22
N PRO A 10 -18.06 27.73 33.14
CA PRO A 10 -16.92 28.35 32.47
C PRO A 10 -17.27 28.64 31.00
N ALA A 11 -17.09 29.88 30.57
CA ALA A 11 -17.26 30.30 29.20
C ALA A 11 -16.28 29.54 28.30
N GLU A 12 -16.78 28.72 27.37
CA GLU A 12 -16.00 28.09 26.31
C GLU A 12 -15.28 29.19 25.53
N ARG A 13 -13.95 29.14 25.50
CA ARG A 13 -13.15 30.04 24.66
C ARG A 13 -13.50 29.77 23.21
N PRO A 14 -13.84 30.79 22.40
CA PRO A 14 -14.12 30.60 20.98
C PRO A 14 -12.90 30.00 20.29
N GLN A 15 -13.09 28.86 19.63
CA GLN A 15 -12.04 28.25 18.81
C GLN A 15 -11.61 29.22 17.71
N PRO A 16 -10.31 29.38 17.44
CA PRO A 16 -9.83 30.28 16.39
C PRO A 16 -10.46 29.88 15.04
N LYS A 17 -11.01 30.87 14.33
CA LYS A 17 -11.58 30.65 12.99
C LYS A 17 -10.48 30.14 12.06
N ARG A 18 -10.63 28.91 11.54
CA ARG A 18 -9.71 28.33 10.56
C ARG A 18 -9.53 29.26 9.37
N SER A 19 -8.28 29.38 8.90
CA SER A 19 -7.91 30.19 7.74
C SER A 19 -8.59 29.67 6.46
N ARG A 20 -8.62 30.48 5.41
CA ARG A 20 -9.14 30.06 4.10
C ARG A 20 -8.30 28.93 3.49
N LYS A 21 -7.00 28.91 3.77
CA LYS A 21 -6.06 27.88 3.33
C LYS A 21 -6.36 26.55 4.02
N GLU A 22 -6.47 26.55 5.34
CA GLU A 22 -6.79 25.33 6.11
C GLU A 22 -8.12 24.71 5.70
N ARG A 23 -9.16 25.53 5.47
CA ARG A 23 -10.46 25.03 4.99
C ARG A 23 -10.37 24.40 3.60
N ARG A 24 -9.51 24.94 2.73
CA ARG A 24 -9.26 24.37 1.40
C ARG A 24 -8.55 23.03 1.50
N GLU A 25 -7.52 22.93 2.33
CA GLU A 25 -6.76 21.72 2.59
C GLU A 25 -7.68 20.64 3.19
N ASP A 26 -8.47 20.96 4.22
CA ASP A 26 -9.47 20.05 4.81
C ASP A 26 -10.45 19.52 3.75
N SER A 27 -10.92 20.39 2.84
CA SER A 27 -11.86 19.99 1.79
C SER A 27 -11.22 19.04 0.77
N ILE A 28 -9.98 19.26 0.38
CA ILE A 28 -9.23 18.39 -0.53
C ILE A 28 -9.02 17.03 0.13
N GLU A 29 -8.59 16.98 1.39
CA GLU A 29 -8.40 15.71 2.12
C GLU A 29 -9.69 14.90 2.20
N GLN A 30 -10.83 15.53 2.51
CA GLN A 30 -12.13 14.85 2.53
C GLN A 30 -12.51 14.29 1.15
N ILE A 31 -12.23 15.02 0.08
CA ILE A 31 -12.48 14.58 -1.29
C ILE A 31 -11.57 13.38 -1.63
N LEU A 32 -10.29 13.44 -1.29
CA LEU A 32 -9.33 12.37 -1.55
C LEU A 32 -9.69 11.10 -0.77
N ASP A 33 -10.12 11.21 0.50
CA ASP A 33 -10.57 10.06 1.29
C ASP A 33 -11.84 9.42 0.71
N ALA A 34 -12.81 10.23 0.29
CA ALA A 34 -14.02 9.74 -0.35
C ALA A 34 -13.74 9.06 -1.69
N ALA A 35 -12.84 9.65 -2.50
CA ALA A 35 -12.42 9.10 -3.78
C ALA A 35 -11.64 7.79 -3.59
N GLU A 36 -10.69 7.74 -2.65
CA GLU A 36 -9.93 6.51 -2.30
C GLU A 36 -10.88 5.37 -1.93
N TYR A 37 -11.87 5.64 -1.09
CA TYR A 37 -12.89 4.65 -0.74
C TYR A 37 -13.68 4.16 -1.96
N LEU A 38 -14.21 5.08 -2.77
CA LEU A 38 -15.03 4.72 -3.93
C LEU A 38 -14.21 3.97 -4.98
N PHE A 39 -13.00 4.43 -5.30
CA PHE A 39 -12.11 3.75 -6.24
C PHE A 39 -11.71 2.35 -5.75
N SER A 40 -11.46 2.17 -4.45
CA SER A 40 -11.13 0.86 -3.90
C SER A 40 -12.26 -0.16 -4.03
N LYS A 41 -13.53 0.29 -4.08
CA LYS A 41 -14.72 -0.57 -4.18
C LYS A 41 -15.17 -0.81 -5.61
N HIS A 42 -15.06 0.20 -6.47
CA HIS A 42 -15.69 0.19 -7.79
C HIS A 42 -14.70 0.34 -8.95
N GLY A 43 -13.40 0.48 -8.64
CA GLY A 43 -12.36 0.76 -9.62
C GLY A 43 -12.47 2.18 -10.21
N ILE A 44 -11.45 2.57 -10.98
CA ILE A 44 -11.42 3.91 -11.62
C ILE A 44 -12.57 4.10 -12.61
N TYR A 45 -12.98 3.04 -13.30
CA TYR A 45 -14.03 3.14 -14.34
C TYR A 45 -15.44 3.17 -13.76
N GLY A 46 -15.65 2.61 -12.57
CA GLY A 46 -16.95 2.55 -11.89
C GLY A 46 -17.33 3.79 -11.08
N VAL A 47 -16.48 4.83 -11.06
CA VAL A 47 -16.68 6.05 -10.24
C VAL A 47 -16.66 7.29 -11.11
N THR A 48 -17.52 8.26 -10.79
CA THR A 48 -17.54 9.60 -11.41
C THR A 48 -17.21 10.70 -10.39
N LEU A 49 -16.81 11.88 -10.85
CA LEU A 49 -16.64 13.04 -9.97
C LEU A 49 -17.92 13.41 -9.22
N LYS A 50 -19.08 13.13 -9.82
CA LYS A 50 -20.40 13.34 -9.19
C LYS A 50 -20.61 12.41 -8.00
N ASP A 51 -20.20 11.14 -8.11
CA ASP A 51 -20.32 10.17 -7.00
C ASP A 51 -19.46 10.58 -5.81
N VAL A 52 -18.24 11.08 -6.07
CA VAL A 52 -17.35 11.61 -5.03
C VAL A 52 -17.96 12.87 -4.39
N ALA A 53 -18.43 13.81 -5.19
CA ALA A 53 -19.09 15.03 -4.70
C ALA A 53 -20.29 14.70 -3.80
N GLN A 54 -21.13 13.77 -4.23
CA GLN A 54 -22.29 13.29 -3.46
C GLN A 54 -21.88 12.67 -2.12
N ARG A 55 -20.82 11.86 -2.11
CA ARG A 55 -20.31 11.21 -0.90
C ARG A 55 -19.79 12.22 0.13
N VAL A 56 -19.10 13.26 -0.33
CA VAL A 56 -18.56 14.35 0.53
C VAL A 56 -19.64 15.34 0.96
N GLY A 57 -20.76 15.42 0.22
CA GLY A 57 -21.83 16.39 0.44
C GLY A 57 -21.50 17.77 -0.14
N VAL A 58 -20.74 17.84 -1.24
CA VAL A 58 -20.38 19.07 -1.92
C VAL A 58 -21.00 19.15 -3.32
N HIS A 59 -21.04 20.35 -3.88
CA HIS A 59 -21.52 20.53 -5.27
C HIS A 59 -20.46 20.06 -6.27
N THR A 60 -20.88 19.43 -7.37
CA THR A 60 -19.96 18.89 -8.40
C THR A 60 -19.05 19.96 -9.02
N SER A 61 -19.50 21.23 -9.07
CA SER A 61 -18.66 22.34 -9.52
C SER A 61 -17.39 22.53 -8.68
N LEU A 62 -17.42 22.19 -7.40
CA LEU A 62 -16.23 22.22 -6.54
C LEU A 62 -15.20 21.16 -6.94
N MET A 63 -15.67 20.00 -7.40
CA MET A 63 -14.78 18.96 -7.94
C MET A 63 -14.03 19.46 -9.16
N HIS A 64 -14.73 20.07 -10.11
CA HIS A 64 -14.10 20.66 -11.31
C HIS A 64 -13.21 21.89 -11.01
N TYR A 65 -13.38 22.52 -9.87
CA TYR A 65 -12.49 23.58 -9.41
C TYR A 65 -11.14 23.03 -8.90
N TYR A 66 -11.16 21.85 -8.25
CA TYR A 66 -9.95 21.25 -7.70
C TYR A 66 -9.25 20.29 -8.66
N PHE A 67 -10.00 19.54 -9.46
CA PHE A 67 -9.48 18.48 -10.32
C PHE A 67 -9.98 18.67 -11.75
N ALA A 68 -9.05 18.66 -12.70
CA ALA A 68 -9.38 18.82 -14.13
C ALA A 68 -10.39 17.75 -14.60
N ASP A 69 -10.17 16.53 -14.18
CA ASP A 69 -11.00 15.38 -14.51
C ASP A 69 -10.86 14.26 -13.44
N LYS A 70 -11.51 13.15 -13.68
CA LYS A 70 -11.46 11.96 -12.80
C LYS A 70 -10.06 11.35 -12.73
N GLN A 71 -9.30 11.39 -13.81
CA GLN A 71 -7.95 10.83 -13.86
C GLN A 71 -7.01 11.65 -12.99
N ALA A 72 -7.10 12.98 -13.06
CA ALA A 72 -6.34 13.87 -12.18
C ALA A 72 -6.64 13.61 -10.69
N LEU A 73 -7.92 13.47 -10.32
CA LEU A 73 -8.30 13.09 -8.97
C LEU A 73 -7.71 11.73 -8.57
N PHE A 74 -7.76 10.76 -9.48
CA PHE A 74 -7.23 9.43 -9.22
C PHE A 74 -5.71 9.43 -9.01
N VAL A 75 -4.96 10.18 -9.82
CA VAL A 75 -3.51 10.35 -9.64
C VAL A 75 -3.19 10.93 -8.27
N GLU A 76 -3.91 11.95 -7.83
CA GLU A 76 -3.70 12.55 -6.51
C GLU A 76 -3.99 11.56 -5.36
N VAL A 77 -5.07 10.78 -5.48
CA VAL A 77 -5.37 9.69 -4.52
C VAL A 77 -4.24 8.67 -4.48
N PHE A 78 -3.71 8.28 -5.64
CA PHE A 78 -2.62 7.33 -5.74
C PHE A 78 -1.32 7.89 -5.16
N GLU A 79 -0.88 9.06 -5.61
CA GLU A 79 0.40 9.67 -5.23
C GLU A 79 0.49 9.96 -3.73
N ARG A 80 -0.62 10.33 -3.09
CA ARG A 80 -0.69 10.57 -1.64
C ARG A 80 -0.18 9.37 -0.83
N ARG A 81 -0.58 8.16 -1.21
CA ARG A 81 -0.20 6.92 -0.51
C ARG A 81 1.10 6.32 -1.07
N ALA A 82 1.28 6.33 -2.38
CA ALA A 82 2.48 5.81 -3.03
C ALA A 82 3.76 6.47 -2.52
N THR A 83 3.73 7.78 -2.29
CA THR A 83 4.86 8.52 -1.74
C THR A 83 5.26 8.03 -0.35
N VAL A 84 4.29 7.79 0.53
CA VAL A 84 4.55 7.29 1.89
C VAL A 84 5.05 5.85 1.86
N THR A 85 4.39 4.99 1.08
CA THR A 85 4.78 3.59 0.91
C THR A 85 6.20 3.47 0.39
N ARG A 86 6.52 4.22 -0.68
CA ARG A 86 7.87 4.26 -1.25
C ARG A 86 8.93 4.68 -0.23
N ALA A 87 8.68 5.78 0.48
CA ALA A 87 9.64 6.30 1.47
C ALA A 87 9.92 5.27 2.58
N ARG A 88 8.87 4.64 3.11
CA ARG A 88 9.01 3.63 4.16
C ARG A 88 9.73 2.37 3.68
N ARG A 89 9.45 1.90 2.46
CA ARG A 89 10.16 0.75 1.88
C ARG A 89 11.64 1.04 1.69
N ILE A 90 12.00 2.22 1.16
CA ILE A 90 13.40 2.62 1.03
C ILE A 90 14.09 2.64 2.39
N GLU A 91 13.47 3.26 3.39
CA GLU A 91 14.01 3.32 4.75
C GLU A 91 14.23 1.92 5.35
N ALA A 92 13.26 1.02 5.18
CA ALA A 92 13.35 -0.35 5.68
C ALA A 92 14.45 -1.17 4.98
N LEU A 93 14.56 -1.04 3.65
CA LEU A 93 15.62 -1.70 2.87
C LEU A 93 17.00 -1.16 3.24
N ASP A 94 17.14 0.16 3.41
CA ASP A 94 18.38 0.78 3.83
C ASP A 94 18.76 0.37 5.26
N ALA A 95 17.80 0.28 6.15
CA ALA A 95 18.02 -0.19 7.54
C ALA A 95 18.48 -1.66 7.55
N TYR A 96 17.83 -2.50 6.76
CA TYR A 96 18.22 -3.90 6.61
C TYR A 96 19.63 -4.04 6.03
N GLU A 97 19.93 -3.29 4.96
CA GLU A 97 21.27 -3.31 4.33
C GLU A 97 22.38 -2.92 5.30
N ARG A 98 22.15 -1.93 6.16
CA ARG A 98 23.10 -1.59 7.23
C ARG A 98 23.24 -2.69 8.28
N ALA A 99 22.14 -3.36 8.61
CA ALA A 99 22.11 -4.37 9.67
C ALA A 99 22.70 -5.73 9.25
N CYS A 100 22.64 -6.07 7.95
CA CYS A 100 23.10 -7.37 7.46
C CYS A 100 24.63 -7.48 7.26
N ASP A 101 25.37 -6.41 7.52
CA ASP A 101 26.85 -6.36 7.44
C ASP A 101 27.40 -6.97 6.13
N GLY A 102 26.83 -6.57 5.00
CA GLY A 102 27.22 -7.02 3.66
C GLY A 102 26.80 -8.46 3.31
N ARG A 103 26.09 -9.15 4.19
CA ARG A 103 25.61 -10.54 4.01
C ARG A 103 24.08 -10.61 4.04
N PRO A 104 23.38 -10.09 3.04
CA PRO A 104 21.92 -10.18 2.99
C PRO A 104 21.45 -11.63 2.86
N THR A 105 20.27 -11.89 3.41
CA THR A 105 19.55 -13.13 3.18
C THR A 105 18.27 -12.84 2.39
N VAL A 106 17.79 -13.79 1.61
CA VAL A 106 16.53 -13.66 0.87
C VAL A 106 15.38 -13.32 1.81
N GLU A 107 15.24 -14.08 2.89
CA GLU A 107 14.15 -13.88 3.87
C GLU A 107 14.22 -12.50 4.51
N GLY A 108 15.40 -12.02 4.89
CA GLY A 108 15.58 -10.69 5.47
C GLY A 108 15.26 -9.56 4.50
N ALA A 109 15.70 -9.68 3.23
CA ALA A 109 15.38 -8.70 2.19
C ALA A 109 13.87 -8.65 1.91
N LEU A 110 13.21 -9.83 1.87
CA LEU A 110 11.76 -9.91 1.68
C LEU A 110 10.99 -9.34 2.88
N HIS A 111 11.42 -9.59 4.12
CA HIS A 111 10.84 -8.94 5.29
C HIS A 111 10.96 -7.43 5.22
N ALA A 112 12.14 -6.89 4.90
CA ALA A 112 12.34 -5.45 4.77
C ALA A 112 11.42 -4.82 3.69
N PHE A 113 11.14 -5.54 2.62
CA PHE A 113 10.28 -5.06 1.53
C PHE A 113 8.78 -5.20 1.84
N LEU A 114 8.34 -6.32 2.41
CA LEU A 114 6.91 -6.66 2.57
C LEU A 114 6.31 -6.15 3.87
N ASP A 115 7.05 -6.22 4.98
CA ASP A 115 6.49 -5.96 6.31
C ASP A 115 6.08 -4.49 6.47
N THR A 116 6.78 -3.58 5.82
CA THR A 116 6.47 -2.15 5.84
C THR A 116 5.04 -1.85 5.36
N ASP A 117 4.60 -2.50 4.29
CA ASP A 117 3.25 -2.35 3.79
C ASP A 117 2.25 -3.05 4.68
N LEU A 118 2.55 -4.30 5.07
CA LEU A 118 1.67 -5.08 5.92
C LEU A 118 1.40 -4.37 7.25
N ASP A 119 2.40 -3.71 7.84
CA ASP A 119 2.22 -2.89 9.04
C ASP A 119 1.28 -1.69 8.82
N LEU A 120 1.34 -1.07 7.64
CA LEU A 120 0.39 -0.03 7.27
C LEU A 120 -1.05 -0.55 7.19
N TYR A 121 -1.26 -1.76 6.68
CA TYR A 121 -2.59 -2.37 6.59
C TYR A 121 -3.10 -2.89 7.93
N ILE A 122 -2.21 -3.32 8.82
CA ILE A 122 -2.54 -3.75 10.18
C ILE A 122 -2.96 -2.55 11.03
N SER A 123 -2.13 -1.51 11.10
CA SER A 123 -2.25 -0.42 12.05
C SER A 123 -2.73 0.92 11.49
N GLY A 124 -2.64 1.11 10.18
CA GLY A 124 -2.87 2.41 9.51
C GLY A 124 -4.34 2.76 9.24
N GLY A 125 -5.28 1.88 9.60
CA GLY A 125 -6.72 2.13 9.46
C GLY A 125 -7.29 1.85 8.07
N GLU A 126 -8.56 2.24 7.86
CA GLU A 126 -9.33 1.88 6.67
C GLU A 126 -8.73 2.45 5.37
N GLY A 127 -8.19 3.67 5.40
CA GLY A 127 -7.56 4.28 4.23
C GLY A 127 -6.42 3.44 3.66
N TRP A 128 -5.55 2.87 4.50
CA TRP A 128 -4.48 1.99 4.04
C TRP A 128 -5.02 0.67 3.47
N ARG A 129 -6.09 0.13 4.04
CA ARG A 129 -6.76 -1.06 3.50
C ARG A 129 -7.41 -0.79 2.14
N ASN A 130 -7.98 0.41 1.95
CA ASN A 130 -8.51 0.85 0.66
C ASN A 130 -7.39 1.03 -0.37
N TRP A 131 -6.26 1.61 0.03
CA TRP A 131 -5.07 1.74 -0.80
C TRP A 131 -4.55 0.38 -1.30
N GLY A 132 -4.43 -0.61 -0.41
CA GLY A 132 -4.00 -1.96 -0.80
C GLY A 132 -4.93 -2.60 -1.83
N ALA A 133 -6.25 -2.48 -1.62
CA ALA A 133 -7.24 -2.99 -2.57
C ALA A 133 -7.17 -2.27 -3.93
N LEU A 134 -6.90 -0.95 -3.92
CA LEU A 134 -6.71 -0.14 -5.13
C LEU A 134 -5.45 -0.56 -5.89
N GLY A 135 -4.33 -0.77 -5.20
CA GLY A 135 -3.07 -1.24 -5.79
C GLY A 135 -3.24 -2.59 -6.50
N GLY A 136 -3.96 -3.53 -5.87
CA GLY A 136 -4.27 -4.82 -6.49
C GLY A 136 -5.13 -4.73 -7.77
N GLN A 137 -6.03 -3.76 -7.85
CA GLN A 137 -6.84 -3.53 -9.05
C GLN A 137 -6.04 -2.84 -10.17
N LEU A 138 -5.19 -1.88 -9.81
CA LEU A 138 -4.40 -1.09 -10.76
C LEU A 138 -3.35 -1.90 -11.49
N SER A 139 -2.69 -2.81 -10.81
CA SER A 139 -1.61 -3.62 -11.39
C SER A 139 -2.05 -4.50 -12.56
N ASN A 140 -3.36 -4.58 -12.84
CA ASN A 140 -3.93 -5.28 -13.98
C ASN A 140 -4.38 -4.34 -15.13
N THR A 141 -3.93 -3.09 -15.14
CA THR A 141 -4.27 -2.11 -16.19
C THR A 141 -3.00 -1.43 -16.71
N ASP A 142 -2.96 -1.10 -18.02
CA ASP A 142 -1.82 -0.39 -18.63
C ASP A 142 -1.53 0.93 -17.92
N TYR A 143 -2.58 1.68 -17.58
CA TYR A 143 -2.45 2.93 -16.83
C TYR A 143 -1.87 2.72 -15.41
N GLY A 144 -2.24 1.62 -14.76
CA GLY A 144 -1.68 1.26 -13.47
C GLY A 144 -0.21 0.89 -13.54
N ALA A 145 0.21 0.21 -14.63
CA ALA A 145 1.61 -0.13 -14.84
C ALA A 145 2.49 1.12 -14.89
N GLU A 146 2.12 2.16 -15.67
CA GLU A 146 2.85 3.43 -15.74
C GLU A 146 3.01 4.12 -14.38
N LEU A 147 1.95 4.09 -13.55
CA LEU A 147 2.02 4.65 -12.19
C LEU A 147 2.91 3.82 -11.28
N MET A 148 2.87 2.49 -11.40
CA MET A 148 3.73 1.59 -10.61
C MET A 148 5.20 1.78 -10.97
N ASP A 149 5.54 1.81 -12.27
CA ASP A 149 6.90 2.03 -12.76
C ASP A 149 7.48 3.33 -12.19
N LYS A 150 6.75 4.44 -12.34
CA LYS A 150 7.18 5.76 -11.86
C LYS A 150 7.50 5.78 -10.36
N HIS A 151 6.66 5.11 -9.55
CA HIS A 151 6.73 5.25 -8.09
C HIS A 151 7.53 4.13 -7.41
N PHE A 152 7.55 2.92 -7.96
CA PHE A 152 8.07 1.75 -7.26
C PHE A 152 9.31 1.11 -7.88
N ASP A 153 9.60 1.31 -9.17
CA ASP A 153 10.79 0.72 -9.81
C ASP A 153 12.09 0.96 -9.02
N PRO A 154 12.38 2.18 -8.53
CA PRO A 154 13.60 2.40 -7.75
C PRO A 154 13.67 1.55 -6.49
N VAL A 155 12.53 1.30 -5.84
CA VAL A 155 12.43 0.45 -4.63
C VAL A 155 12.57 -1.02 -4.99
N VAL A 156 11.96 -1.44 -6.09
CA VAL A 156 12.03 -2.80 -6.63
C VAL A 156 13.49 -3.14 -6.98
N MET A 157 14.19 -2.25 -7.67
CA MET A 157 15.60 -2.48 -8.03
C MET A 157 16.52 -2.57 -6.81
N ARG A 158 16.19 -1.88 -5.70
CA ARG A 158 16.90 -2.06 -4.42
C ARG A 158 16.70 -3.46 -3.84
N LEU A 159 15.45 -3.99 -3.88
CA LEU A 159 15.19 -5.36 -3.47
C LEU A 159 15.93 -6.36 -4.36
N ILE A 160 15.86 -6.20 -5.68
CA ILE A 160 16.57 -7.06 -6.65
C ILE A 160 18.08 -7.09 -6.37
N ASP A 161 18.70 -5.95 -6.06
CA ASP A 161 20.11 -5.91 -5.71
C ASP A 161 20.44 -6.68 -4.43
N LEU A 162 19.61 -6.58 -3.41
CA LEU A 162 19.75 -7.38 -2.18
C LEU A 162 19.61 -8.88 -2.47
N LEU A 163 18.66 -9.27 -3.33
CA LEU A 163 18.46 -10.67 -3.72
C LEU A 163 19.65 -11.21 -4.51
N ARG A 164 20.21 -10.45 -5.46
CA ARG A 164 21.43 -10.82 -6.17
C ARG A 164 22.59 -11.11 -5.23
N ARG A 165 22.79 -10.23 -4.26
CA ARG A 165 23.87 -10.42 -3.27
C ARG A 165 23.61 -11.56 -2.30
N ALA A 166 22.33 -11.86 -2.02
CA ALA A 166 21.96 -13.00 -1.18
C ALA A 166 22.12 -14.34 -1.91
N MET A 167 22.07 -14.34 -3.25
CA MET A 167 22.11 -15.55 -4.10
C MET A 167 23.00 -15.30 -5.34
N PRO A 168 24.32 -15.19 -5.17
CA PRO A 168 25.22 -14.81 -6.26
C PRO A 168 25.27 -15.81 -7.42
N ASP A 169 24.95 -17.08 -7.18
CA ASP A 169 24.96 -18.14 -8.18
C ASP A 169 23.60 -18.39 -8.83
N MET A 170 22.57 -17.60 -8.50
CA MET A 170 21.26 -17.72 -9.10
C MET A 170 21.20 -17.01 -10.45
N ALA A 171 20.55 -17.62 -11.44
CA ALA A 171 20.31 -16.99 -12.72
C ALA A 171 19.52 -15.69 -12.57
N GLU A 172 19.93 -14.64 -13.28
CA GLU A 172 19.30 -13.32 -13.23
C GLU A 172 17.81 -13.38 -13.55
N GLU A 173 17.42 -14.20 -14.54
CA GLU A 173 16.03 -14.42 -14.92
C GLU A 173 15.20 -14.97 -13.76
N ASP A 174 15.73 -15.90 -12.97
CA ASP A 174 15.03 -16.51 -11.84
C ASP A 174 14.83 -15.53 -10.68
N ILE A 175 15.73 -14.54 -10.51
CA ILE A 175 15.55 -13.44 -9.55
C ILE A 175 14.32 -12.59 -9.94
N PHE A 176 14.18 -12.23 -11.21
CA PHE A 176 13.03 -11.45 -11.69
C PHE A 176 11.73 -12.24 -11.64
N TRP A 177 11.74 -13.53 -11.99
CA TRP A 177 10.55 -14.39 -11.82
C TRP A 177 10.16 -14.53 -10.35
N GLY A 178 11.13 -14.73 -9.47
CA GLY A 178 10.88 -14.77 -8.03
C GLY A 178 10.24 -13.47 -7.52
N TYR A 179 10.77 -12.30 -7.92
CA TYR A 179 10.15 -11.02 -7.63
C TYR A 179 8.72 -10.92 -8.16
N HIS A 180 8.49 -11.35 -9.41
CA HIS A 180 7.15 -11.35 -10.01
C HIS A 180 6.15 -12.17 -9.18
N PHE A 181 6.55 -13.35 -8.69
CA PHE A 181 5.70 -14.19 -7.83
C PHE A 181 5.45 -13.55 -6.46
N VAL A 182 6.46 -12.90 -5.87
CA VAL A 182 6.30 -12.12 -4.62
C VAL A 182 5.27 -11.03 -4.81
N THR A 183 5.39 -10.23 -5.88
CA THR A 183 4.47 -9.13 -6.15
C THR A 183 3.07 -9.63 -6.45
N GLY A 184 2.90 -10.67 -7.27
CA GLY A 184 1.60 -11.27 -7.55
C GLY A 184 0.90 -11.78 -6.29
N SER A 185 1.64 -12.43 -5.39
CA SER A 185 1.10 -12.91 -4.11
C SER A 185 0.70 -11.75 -3.18
N LEU A 186 1.52 -10.69 -3.11
CA LEU A 186 1.21 -9.50 -2.33
C LEU A 186 -0.07 -8.83 -2.85
N LEU A 187 -0.15 -8.56 -4.15
CA LEU A 187 -1.29 -7.87 -4.76
C LEU A 187 -2.60 -8.65 -4.61
N LEU A 188 -2.57 -9.98 -4.79
CA LEU A 188 -3.73 -10.83 -4.55
C LEU A 188 -4.18 -10.77 -3.08
N THR A 189 -3.23 -10.77 -2.15
CA THR A 189 -3.50 -10.64 -0.71
C THR A 189 -4.15 -9.30 -0.38
N LEU A 190 -3.61 -8.21 -0.93
CA LEU A 190 -4.13 -6.86 -0.71
C LEU A 190 -5.52 -6.63 -1.30
N ALA A 191 -5.89 -7.36 -2.35
CA ALA A 191 -7.22 -7.32 -2.95
C ALA A 191 -8.35 -7.81 -2.02
N ARG A 192 -8.04 -8.59 -0.99
CA ARG A 192 -8.98 -9.08 0.05
C ARG A 192 -10.29 -9.61 -0.54
N THR A 193 -10.18 -10.53 -1.47
CA THR A 193 -11.35 -11.02 -2.24
C THR A 193 -12.33 -11.89 -1.43
N GLY A 194 -11.98 -12.26 -0.20
CA GLY A 194 -12.73 -13.21 0.61
C GLY A 194 -12.73 -14.65 0.07
N ARG A 195 -11.93 -14.94 -0.97
CA ARG A 195 -11.88 -16.27 -1.58
C ARG A 195 -11.25 -17.30 -0.66
N ILE A 196 -10.15 -16.96 0.03
CA ILE A 196 -9.49 -17.87 0.96
C ILE A 196 -10.40 -18.20 2.15
N ASP A 197 -11.19 -17.23 2.62
CA ASP A 197 -12.16 -17.42 3.71
C ASP A 197 -13.14 -18.56 3.37
N LYS A 198 -13.69 -18.51 2.15
CA LYS A 198 -14.63 -19.54 1.66
C LYS A 198 -13.96 -20.89 1.44
N LEU A 199 -12.80 -20.91 0.79
CA LEU A 199 -12.08 -22.15 0.48
C LEU A 199 -11.62 -22.89 1.73
N SER A 200 -11.26 -22.15 2.78
CA SER A 200 -10.78 -22.71 4.05
C SER A 200 -11.92 -22.97 5.05
N ASN A 201 -13.18 -22.74 4.68
CA ASN A 201 -14.34 -22.79 5.59
C ASN A 201 -14.13 -21.91 6.84
N GLY A 202 -13.56 -20.72 6.67
CA GLY A 202 -13.31 -19.77 7.75
C GLY A 202 -12.05 -20.05 8.59
N LEU A 203 -11.19 -21.01 8.20
CA LEU A 203 -9.92 -21.25 8.89
C LEU A 203 -8.92 -20.11 8.64
N CYS A 204 -8.97 -19.50 7.45
CA CYS A 204 -8.15 -18.35 7.07
C CYS A 204 -9.04 -17.19 6.69
N HIS A 205 -8.59 -15.97 7.01
CA HIS A 205 -9.30 -14.73 6.69
C HIS A 205 -8.44 -13.84 5.79
N SER A 206 -9.05 -13.32 4.72
CA SER A 206 -8.35 -12.50 3.71
C SER A 206 -7.93 -11.12 4.21
N ASP A 207 -8.39 -10.70 5.38
CA ASP A 207 -8.02 -9.46 6.07
C ASP A 207 -7.10 -9.67 7.28
N ASP A 208 -6.67 -10.93 7.54
CA ASP A 208 -5.70 -11.25 8.60
C ASP A 208 -4.27 -11.00 8.12
N PHE A 209 -3.87 -9.73 8.10
CA PHE A 209 -2.53 -9.31 7.68
C PHE A 209 -1.42 -9.74 8.64
N GLU A 210 -1.72 -10.00 9.91
CA GLU A 210 -0.76 -10.59 10.86
C GLU A 210 -0.40 -12.02 10.45
N ALA A 211 -1.40 -12.81 10.07
CA ALA A 211 -1.16 -14.17 9.57
C ALA A 211 -0.37 -14.17 8.26
N VAL A 212 -0.61 -13.19 7.39
CA VAL A 212 0.16 -12.99 6.14
C VAL A 212 1.60 -12.62 6.45
N LYS A 213 1.83 -11.62 7.30
CA LYS A 213 3.16 -11.14 7.71
C LYS A 213 4.02 -12.28 8.28
N ALA A 214 3.44 -13.11 9.13
CA ALA A 214 4.13 -14.25 9.72
C ALA A 214 4.55 -15.35 8.72
N ARG A 215 4.00 -15.36 7.49
CA ARG A 215 4.16 -16.47 6.55
C ARG A 215 4.76 -16.09 5.21
N MET A 216 4.41 -14.93 4.67
CA MET A 216 4.67 -14.60 3.26
C MET A 216 6.17 -14.58 2.94
N ALA A 217 6.98 -13.82 3.68
CA ALA A 217 8.42 -13.71 3.42
C ALA A 217 9.11 -15.10 3.50
N ARG A 218 8.77 -15.92 4.49
CA ARG A 218 9.32 -17.28 4.66
C ARG A 218 8.93 -18.21 3.51
N PHE A 219 7.68 -18.17 3.09
CA PHE A 219 7.18 -18.99 1.99
C PHE A 219 7.87 -18.60 0.68
N MET A 220 7.97 -17.30 0.38
CA MET A 220 8.66 -16.81 -0.81
C MET A 220 10.16 -17.12 -0.78
N ALA A 221 10.83 -16.96 0.35
CA ALA A 221 12.24 -17.28 0.50
C ALA A 221 12.53 -18.78 0.25
N ALA A 222 11.59 -19.65 0.56
CA ALA A 222 11.71 -21.08 0.23
C ALA A 222 11.69 -21.30 -1.30
N GLY A 223 10.81 -20.61 -2.03
CA GLY A 223 10.77 -20.64 -3.50
C GLY A 223 12.07 -20.17 -4.16
N PHE A 224 12.63 -19.09 -3.66
CA PHE A 224 13.94 -18.59 -4.14
C PHE A 224 15.06 -19.61 -3.89
N ARG A 225 15.10 -20.26 -2.74
CA ARG A 225 16.11 -21.30 -2.44
C ARG A 225 15.99 -22.50 -3.39
N GLU A 226 14.79 -22.89 -3.75
CA GLU A 226 14.57 -23.97 -4.72
C GLU A 226 15.04 -23.60 -6.13
N PHE A 227 14.79 -22.37 -6.58
CA PHE A 227 15.31 -21.86 -7.85
C PHE A 227 16.83 -21.89 -7.87
N ALA A 228 17.50 -21.40 -6.82
CA ALA A 228 18.96 -21.42 -6.74
C ALA A 228 19.53 -22.86 -6.78
N ALA A 229 18.88 -23.83 -6.13
CA ALA A 229 19.31 -25.22 -6.15
C ALA A 229 19.22 -25.86 -7.56
N THR A 230 18.21 -25.48 -8.34
CA THR A 230 18.02 -26.01 -9.70
C THR A 230 18.86 -25.29 -10.76
N SER A 231 19.20 -24.00 -10.57
CA SER A 231 20.09 -23.26 -11.46
C SER A 231 21.51 -23.78 -11.42
N GLY A 232 22.07 -24.08 -10.23
CA GLY A 232 23.40 -24.63 -10.08
C GLY A 232 23.59 -26.06 -10.63
N ALA A 233 22.49 -26.82 -10.80
CA ALA A 233 22.54 -28.17 -11.36
C ALA A 233 22.73 -28.18 -12.90
N LYS A 234 22.27 -27.13 -13.59
CA LYS A 234 22.40 -27.01 -15.06
C LYS A 234 23.83 -26.74 -15.52
N ASP A 235 24.62 -26.03 -14.74
CA ASP A 235 26.00 -25.68 -15.06
C ASP A 235 26.98 -26.86 -14.83
N SER A 236 26.55 -27.94 -14.16
CA SER A 236 27.37 -29.11 -13.90
C SER A 236 27.23 -30.25 -14.95
N GLU A 237 26.28 -30.12 -15.88
CA GLU A 237 26.03 -31.11 -16.97
C GLU A 237 26.42 -30.58 -18.36
N GLY A 238 27.06 -29.43 -18.49
CA GLY A 238 27.62 -28.84 -19.74
C GLY A 238 29.13 -28.88 -19.70
#